data_093850d4fbae2ab8766c2fdcb3fcc1d9
#
_entry.id   093850d4fbae2ab8766c2fdcb3fcc1d9
#
_cell.length_a   1.000
_cell.length_b   1.000
_cell.length_c   1.000
_cell.angle_alpha   90.00
_cell.angle_beta   90.00
_cell.angle_gamma   90.00
#
_symmetry.space_group_name_H-M   'P 1'
#
loop_
_entity.id
_entity.type
_entity.pdbx_description
1 polymer ?
#
loop_
_entity_poly.entity_id
_entity_poly.type
_entity_poly.pdbx_seq_one_letter_code
_entity_poly.pdbx_strand_id
1 'polypeptide(L)'
;MRLIVTANATPFLTGGATYHFDGLVAALRERGHDVETLRFPFTFHPEESILRLMDWCETLDLEAPNGQRVDKVISLQFPGYGVRHPRHVVWIMHQHRIVYDLYPDEPEEAVQRLHELIPPFDNRVLALAERLFANSRNVSARLSRFNGLAAEPLYHPPPLAGPFRQGEALNYVFMPSRMETLKRQGLVLEAARLWRAPVTCVLAGRGGLLETNKRFIAEHDLGERVVILEDCPDAEKLALYANCLGVLY
;
A
#
# COMPACT_ATOMS: atom_id res chain seq x y z
N MET A 1 -26.67 0.44 6.86
CA MET A 1 -26.43 1.38 5.73
C MET A 1 -25.95 0.57 4.53
N ARG A 2 -26.32 1.01 3.34
CA ARG A 2 -25.75 0.50 2.09
C ARG A 2 -24.51 1.31 1.74
N LEU A 3 -23.37 0.64 1.66
CA LEU A 3 -22.08 1.27 1.46
C LEU A 3 -21.41 0.70 0.21
N ILE A 4 -20.68 1.54 -0.53
CA ILE A 4 -19.74 1.07 -1.54
C ILE A 4 -18.33 1.40 -1.06
N VAL A 5 -17.45 0.40 -1.07
CA VAL A 5 -16.01 0.58 -0.83
C VAL A 5 -15.26 0.45 -2.14
N THR A 6 -14.51 1.49 -2.52
CA THR A 6 -13.72 1.47 -3.76
C THR A 6 -12.23 1.34 -3.49
N ALA A 7 -11.55 0.53 -4.30
CA ALA A 7 -10.10 0.36 -4.30
C ALA A 7 -9.61 -0.10 -5.68
N ASN A 8 -8.30 -0.15 -5.85
CA ASN A 8 -7.71 -0.72 -7.06
C ASN A 8 -7.61 -2.26 -6.98
N ALA A 9 -7.68 -2.89 -8.14
CA ALA A 9 -7.32 -4.29 -8.35
C ALA A 9 -6.04 -4.33 -9.20
N THR A 10 -4.94 -4.75 -8.61
CA THR A 10 -3.72 -5.04 -9.35
C THR A 10 -3.54 -6.56 -9.39
N PRO A 11 -3.74 -7.20 -10.55
CA PRO A 11 -3.70 -8.65 -10.65
C PRO A 11 -2.40 -9.23 -10.10
N PHE A 12 -2.51 -10.35 -9.37
CA PHE A 12 -1.39 -11.11 -8.80
C PHE A 12 -0.53 -10.36 -7.78
N LEU A 13 -0.89 -9.13 -7.39
CA LEU A 13 -0.20 -8.36 -6.36
C LEU A 13 -1.05 -8.28 -5.09
N THR A 14 -0.54 -8.89 -4.02
CA THR A 14 -1.11 -8.76 -2.67
C THR A 14 -0.16 -7.95 -1.78
N GLY A 15 -0.71 -7.21 -0.86
CA GLY A 15 0.09 -6.38 0.04
C GLY A 15 -0.76 -5.55 1.00
N GLY A 16 -0.16 -4.55 1.63
CA GLY A 16 -0.82 -3.69 2.61
C GLY A 16 -2.15 -3.08 2.14
N ALA A 17 -2.23 -2.74 0.85
CA ALA A 17 -3.45 -2.21 0.25
C ALA A 17 -4.60 -3.22 0.27
N THR A 18 -4.32 -4.49 -0.06
CA THR A 18 -5.31 -5.57 -0.02
C THR A 18 -5.79 -5.79 1.41
N TYR A 19 -4.88 -5.89 2.37
CA TYR A 19 -5.23 -6.07 3.78
C TYR A 19 -6.07 -4.92 4.34
N HIS A 20 -5.74 -3.68 3.98
CA HIS A 20 -6.51 -2.52 4.40
C HIS A 20 -7.93 -2.57 3.83
N PHE A 21 -8.08 -2.87 2.54
CA PHE A 21 -9.37 -2.97 1.87
C PHE A 21 -10.22 -4.11 2.47
N ASP A 22 -9.68 -5.32 2.52
CA ASP A 22 -10.41 -6.50 2.99
C ASP A 22 -10.78 -6.35 4.48
N GLY A 23 -9.88 -5.83 5.31
CA GLY A 23 -10.15 -5.56 6.72
C GLY A 23 -11.23 -4.51 6.93
N LEU A 24 -11.26 -3.43 6.12
CA LEU A 24 -12.33 -2.44 6.19
C LEU A 24 -13.67 -3.05 5.80
N VAL A 25 -13.73 -3.79 4.69
CA VAL A 25 -14.96 -4.42 4.20
C VAL A 25 -15.50 -5.41 5.25
N ALA A 26 -14.64 -6.27 5.80
CA ALA A 26 -15.00 -7.22 6.85
C ALA A 26 -15.56 -6.49 8.08
N ALA A 27 -14.86 -5.50 8.60
CA ALA A 27 -15.28 -4.75 9.78
C ALA A 27 -16.60 -3.99 9.59
N LEU A 28 -16.88 -3.50 8.40
CA LEU A 28 -18.17 -2.84 8.09
C LEU A 28 -19.31 -3.87 8.04
N ARG A 29 -19.09 -5.03 7.43
CA ARG A 29 -20.07 -6.12 7.36
C ARG A 29 -20.38 -6.69 8.76
N GLU A 30 -19.37 -6.90 9.59
CA GLU A 30 -19.52 -7.32 10.99
C GLU A 30 -20.38 -6.36 11.83
N ARG A 31 -20.37 -5.06 11.46
CA ARG A 31 -21.22 -4.03 12.08
C ARG A 31 -22.62 -3.93 11.49
N GLY A 32 -23.00 -4.88 10.64
CA GLY A 32 -24.36 -4.96 10.07
C GLY A 32 -24.61 -3.97 8.92
N HIS A 33 -23.55 -3.49 8.25
CA HIS A 33 -23.71 -2.72 7.02
C HIS A 33 -23.80 -3.64 5.81
N ASP A 34 -24.63 -3.24 4.85
CA ASP A 34 -24.70 -3.85 3.51
C ASP A 34 -23.60 -3.23 2.66
N VAL A 35 -22.58 -4.02 2.32
CA VAL A 35 -21.34 -3.50 1.73
C VAL A 35 -21.06 -4.16 0.39
N GLU A 36 -21.13 -3.34 -0.65
CA GLU A 36 -20.66 -3.68 -1.99
C GLU A 36 -19.23 -3.17 -2.21
N THR A 37 -18.53 -3.81 -3.11
CA THR A 37 -17.15 -3.47 -3.42
C THR A 37 -16.98 -3.18 -4.90
N LEU A 38 -16.29 -2.07 -5.20
CA LEU A 38 -15.93 -1.72 -6.58
C LEU A 38 -14.41 -1.61 -6.69
N ARG A 39 -13.81 -2.51 -7.45
CA ARG A 39 -12.37 -2.56 -7.64
C ARG A 39 -12.01 -2.22 -9.07
N PHE A 40 -11.20 -1.19 -9.24
CA PHE A 40 -10.76 -0.69 -10.54
C PHE A 40 -9.50 -1.43 -10.99
N PRO A 41 -9.46 -2.05 -12.19
CA PRO A 41 -8.23 -2.57 -12.75
C PRO A 41 -7.19 -1.45 -12.86
N PHE A 42 -6.05 -1.61 -12.19
CA PHE A 42 -5.00 -0.60 -12.17
C PHE A 42 -3.70 -1.18 -12.71
N THR A 43 -3.09 -0.45 -13.63
CA THR A 43 -1.75 -0.73 -14.15
C THR A 43 -0.89 0.52 -14.03
N PHE A 44 0.40 0.34 -13.74
CA PHE A 44 1.34 1.46 -13.67
C PHE A 44 1.82 1.88 -15.05
N HIS A 45 1.75 1.01 -16.03
CA HIS A 45 2.17 1.23 -17.40
C HIS A 45 1.16 0.60 -18.38
N PRO A 46 0.96 1.21 -19.55
CA PRO A 46 1.42 2.53 -19.93
C PRO A 46 0.69 3.64 -19.15
N GLU A 47 1.30 4.81 -19.03
CA GLU A 47 0.82 5.97 -18.26
C GLU A 47 -0.55 6.47 -18.74
N GLU A 48 -0.86 6.35 -20.02
CA GLU A 48 -2.18 6.68 -20.59
C GLU A 48 -3.30 5.83 -19.97
N SER A 49 -3.00 4.64 -19.48
CA SER A 49 -3.98 3.80 -18.79
C SER A 49 -4.38 4.39 -17.44
N ILE A 50 -3.44 5.07 -16.76
CA ILE A 50 -3.71 5.79 -15.52
C ILE A 50 -4.67 6.96 -15.79
N LEU A 51 -4.37 7.76 -16.82
CA LEU A 51 -5.19 8.92 -17.19
C LEU A 51 -6.61 8.50 -17.61
N ARG A 52 -6.72 7.46 -18.45
CA ARG A 52 -8.03 6.91 -18.84
C ARG A 52 -8.85 6.41 -17.64
N LEU A 53 -8.18 5.76 -16.67
CA LEU A 53 -8.86 5.30 -15.47
C LEU A 53 -9.30 6.48 -14.60
N MET A 54 -8.49 7.52 -14.50
CA MET A 54 -8.80 8.74 -13.78
C MET A 54 -10.05 9.41 -14.36
N ASP A 55 -10.07 9.62 -15.68
CA ASP A 55 -11.21 10.20 -16.40
C ASP A 55 -12.47 9.33 -16.22
N TRP A 56 -12.34 8.01 -16.34
CA TRP A 56 -13.46 7.11 -16.15
C TRP A 56 -14.03 7.16 -14.74
N CYS A 57 -13.20 7.20 -13.70
CA CYS A 57 -13.66 7.30 -12.32
C CYS A 57 -14.53 8.56 -12.12
N GLU A 58 -14.17 9.70 -12.72
CA GLU A 58 -14.96 10.94 -12.63
C GLU A 58 -16.34 10.85 -13.31
N THR A 59 -16.54 9.91 -14.23
CA THR A 59 -17.85 9.69 -14.85
C THR A 59 -18.81 8.87 -14.00
N LEU A 60 -18.28 8.13 -13.02
CA LEU A 60 -19.08 7.20 -12.22
C LEU A 60 -19.82 7.94 -11.11
N ASP A 61 -21.14 7.96 -11.24
CA ASP A 61 -22.05 8.42 -10.19
C ASP A 61 -22.56 7.21 -9.41
N LEU A 62 -22.24 7.18 -8.14
CA LEU A 62 -22.56 6.07 -7.24
C LEU A 62 -23.68 6.39 -6.24
N GLU A 63 -24.46 7.47 -6.45
CA GLU A 63 -25.56 7.83 -5.55
C GLU A 63 -26.69 6.79 -5.59
N ALA A 64 -27.07 6.35 -6.79
CA ALA A 64 -28.15 5.38 -6.96
C ALA A 64 -27.93 4.46 -8.18
N PRO A 65 -26.87 3.66 -8.23
CA PRO A 65 -26.63 2.75 -9.36
C PRO A 65 -27.80 1.79 -9.51
N ASN A 66 -28.31 1.66 -10.73
CA ASN A 66 -29.49 0.84 -11.04
C ASN A 66 -30.72 1.15 -10.16
N GLY A 67 -30.89 2.42 -9.74
CA GLY A 67 -31.99 2.85 -8.87
C GLY A 67 -31.87 2.41 -7.40
N GLN A 68 -30.77 1.79 -7.00
CA GLN A 68 -30.50 1.39 -5.63
C GLN A 68 -29.71 2.48 -4.90
N ARG A 69 -30.37 3.20 -3.99
CA ARG A 69 -29.72 4.27 -3.23
C ARG A 69 -28.57 3.74 -2.38
N VAL A 70 -27.42 4.38 -2.48
CA VAL A 70 -26.23 4.16 -1.66
C VAL A 70 -26.18 5.24 -0.57
N ASP A 71 -25.94 4.86 0.67
CA ASP A 71 -25.90 5.80 1.77
C ASP A 71 -24.56 6.55 1.86
N LYS A 72 -23.45 5.87 1.48
CA LYS A 72 -22.10 6.45 1.54
C LYS A 72 -21.13 5.65 0.66
N VAL A 73 -20.16 6.35 0.08
CA VAL A 73 -19.00 5.74 -0.60
C VAL A 73 -17.76 5.97 0.24
N ILE A 74 -16.90 4.94 0.34
CA ILE A 74 -15.59 5.01 0.99
C ILE A 74 -14.53 4.62 -0.03
N SER A 75 -13.63 5.53 -0.36
CA SER A 75 -12.56 5.30 -1.35
C SER A 75 -11.18 5.30 -0.70
N LEU A 76 -10.32 4.36 -1.12
CA LEU A 76 -9.03 4.12 -0.48
C LEU A 76 -7.82 4.54 -1.33
N GLN A 77 -7.94 4.59 -2.66
CA GLN A 77 -6.80 4.72 -3.56
C GLN A 77 -7.08 5.63 -4.74
N PHE A 78 -6.01 6.28 -5.22
CA PHE A 78 -5.96 6.93 -6.52
C PHE A 78 -6.12 5.90 -7.66
N PRO A 79 -6.88 6.19 -8.72
CA PRO A 79 -7.77 7.33 -8.92
C PRO A 79 -9.22 7.05 -8.49
N GLY A 80 -9.48 5.91 -7.84
CA GLY A 80 -10.82 5.44 -7.47
C GLY A 80 -11.62 6.42 -6.59
N TYR A 81 -10.96 7.37 -5.92
CA TYR A 81 -11.64 8.42 -5.19
C TYR A 81 -12.17 9.56 -6.09
N GLY A 82 -11.95 9.47 -7.42
CA GLY A 82 -12.60 10.37 -8.39
C GLY A 82 -14.09 10.12 -8.58
N VAL A 83 -14.64 9.01 -8.08
CA VAL A 83 -16.08 8.71 -8.21
C VAL A 83 -16.95 9.75 -7.50
N ARG A 84 -18.16 9.95 -8.00
CA ARG A 84 -19.10 10.96 -7.48
C ARG A 84 -20.10 10.35 -6.53
N HIS A 85 -20.22 10.95 -5.35
CA HIS A 85 -21.25 10.65 -4.37
C HIS A 85 -21.38 11.81 -3.38
N PRO A 86 -22.59 12.26 -2.98
CA PRO A 86 -22.76 13.40 -2.06
C PRO A 86 -22.24 13.15 -0.65
N ARG A 87 -22.13 11.90 -0.24
CA ARG A 87 -21.56 11.49 1.05
C ARG A 87 -20.32 10.60 0.85
N HIS A 88 -19.29 11.19 0.26
CA HIS A 88 -18.05 10.52 -0.08
C HIS A 88 -17.03 10.69 1.05
N VAL A 89 -16.53 9.58 1.58
CA VAL A 89 -15.41 9.53 2.52
C VAL A 89 -14.19 9.01 1.78
N VAL A 90 -13.08 9.69 1.90
CA VAL A 90 -11.80 9.20 1.36
C VAL A 90 -10.88 8.84 2.51
N TRP A 91 -10.43 7.60 2.54
CA TRP A 91 -9.40 7.12 3.47
C TRP A 91 -8.15 6.75 2.68
N ILE A 92 -7.37 7.76 2.32
CA ILE A 92 -6.26 7.63 1.39
C ILE A 92 -5.11 6.81 1.97
N MET A 93 -4.64 5.82 1.20
CA MET A 93 -3.44 5.05 1.51
C MET A 93 -2.17 5.83 1.17
N HIS A 94 -2.13 6.40 0.00
CA HIS A 94 -1.09 7.29 -0.51
C HIS A 94 -1.54 7.93 -1.83
N GLN A 95 -0.95 9.06 -2.15
CA GLN A 95 -1.05 9.68 -3.48
C GLN A 95 -0.32 8.82 -4.54
N HIS A 96 -0.45 9.15 -5.79
CA HIS A 96 0.38 8.57 -6.86
C HIS A 96 1.79 9.17 -6.79
N ARG A 97 2.67 8.58 -5.96
CA ARG A 97 3.88 9.19 -5.39
C ARG A 97 4.91 9.67 -6.41
N ILE A 98 4.94 9.05 -7.62
CA ILE A 98 5.89 9.45 -8.67
C ILE A 98 5.70 10.90 -9.12
N VAL A 99 4.51 11.48 -8.91
CA VAL A 99 4.23 12.89 -9.23
C VAL A 99 4.28 13.80 -8.00
N TYR A 100 4.76 13.31 -6.86
CA TYR A 100 4.87 14.05 -5.61
C TYR A 100 6.26 13.88 -4.98
N ASP A 101 6.36 13.14 -3.90
CA ASP A 101 7.59 12.97 -3.11
C ASP A 101 8.64 12.05 -3.76
N LEU A 102 8.30 11.36 -4.83
CA LEU A 102 9.20 10.54 -5.65
C LEU A 102 9.37 11.11 -7.07
N TYR A 103 9.00 12.36 -7.29
CA TYR A 103 9.19 12.99 -8.60
C TYR A 103 10.69 13.09 -8.89
N PRO A 104 11.18 12.54 -10.02
CA PRO A 104 12.60 12.51 -10.32
C PRO A 104 13.09 13.89 -10.78
N ASP A 105 14.40 14.14 -10.63
CA ASP A 105 15.03 15.38 -11.08
C ASP A 105 15.02 15.51 -12.61
N GLU A 106 15.13 14.38 -13.31
CA GLU A 106 15.06 14.27 -14.78
C GLU A 106 13.90 13.32 -15.16
N PRO A 107 12.64 13.80 -15.15
CA PRO A 107 11.49 12.96 -15.44
C PRO A 107 11.35 12.67 -16.93
N GLU A 108 10.93 11.46 -17.26
CA GLU A 108 10.48 11.10 -18.60
C GLU A 108 9.21 11.90 -18.97
N GLU A 109 8.99 12.13 -20.27
CA GLU A 109 7.85 12.91 -20.78
C GLU A 109 6.50 12.41 -20.24
N ALA A 110 6.32 11.09 -20.17
CA ALA A 110 5.10 10.49 -19.61
C ALA A 110 4.89 10.84 -18.13
N VAL A 111 5.97 10.86 -17.33
CA VAL A 111 5.92 11.24 -15.91
C VAL A 111 5.66 12.73 -15.74
N GLN A 112 6.22 13.58 -16.62
CA GLN A 112 5.92 15.02 -16.66
C GLN A 112 4.42 15.24 -16.89
N ARG A 113 3.84 14.57 -17.87
CA ARG A 113 2.42 14.64 -18.19
C ARG A 113 1.55 14.21 -17.00
N LEU A 114 1.90 13.13 -16.31
CA LEU A 114 1.21 12.70 -15.09
C LEU A 114 1.32 13.78 -13.99
N HIS A 115 2.49 14.40 -13.84
CA HIS A 115 2.70 15.46 -12.85
C HIS A 115 1.86 16.72 -13.14
N GLU A 116 1.57 17.02 -14.40
CA GLU A 116 0.71 18.14 -14.78
C GLU A 116 -0.78 17.87 -14.52
N LEU A 117 -1.22 16.61 -14.63
CA LEU A 117 -2.63 16.23 -14.62
C LEU A 117 -3.12 15.68 -13.28
N ILE A 118 -2.32 14.91 -12.57
CA ILE A 118 -2.76 14.24 -11.33
C ILE A 118 -2.94 15.22 -10.16
N PRO A 119 -2.00 16.14 -9.84
CA PRO A 119 -2.19 17.05 -8.71
C PRO A 119 -3.44 17.93 -8.81
N PRO A 120 -3.77 18.54 -9.97
CA PRO A 120 -5.03 19.26 -10.12
C PRO A 120 -6.27 18.39 -9.93
N PHE A 121 -6.25 17.14 -10.44
CA PHE A 121 -7.32 16.17 -10.20
C PHE A 121 -7.46 15.87 -8.70
N ASP A 122 -6.37 15.48 -8.03
CA ASP A 122 -6.39 15.18 -6.60
C ASP A 122 -6.91 16.35 -5.77
N ASN A 123 -6.42 17.57 -6.04
CA ASN A 123 -6.88 18.78 -5.34
C ASN A 123 -8.37 19.00 -5.49
N ARG A 124 -8.91 18.79 -6.70
CA ARG A 124 -10.33 18.99 -6.99
C ARG A 124 -11.19 17.92 -6.30
N VAL A 125 -10.87 16.64 -6.48
CA VAL A 125 -11.74 15.56 -6.01
C VAL A 125 -11.64 15.33 -4.51
N LEU A 126 -10.43 15.44 -3.91
CA LEU A 126 -10.26 15.26 -2.48
C LEU A 126 -10.86 16.40 -1.65
N ALA A 127 -10.90 17.62 -2.20
CA ALA A 127 -11.56 18.74 -1.55
C ALA A 127 -13.11 18.58 -1.45
N LEU A 128 -13.71 17.75 -2.30
CA LEU A 128 -15.15 17.45 -2.27
C LEU A 128 -15.52 16.35 -1.27
N ALA A 129 -14.56 15.66 -0.66
CA ALA A 129 -14.84 14.60 0.30
C ALA A 129 -15.55 15.14 1.56
N GLU A 130 -16.64 14.48 2.00
CA GLU A 130 -17.30 14.76 3.28
C GLU A 130 -16.32 14.64 4.45
N ARG A 131 -15.43 13.64 4.38
CA ARG A 131 -14.33 13.41 5.33
C ARG A 131 -13.11 12.88 4.59
N LEU A 132 -11.94 13.39 4.95
CA LEU A 132 -10.66 12.95 4.41
C LEU A 132 -9.81 12.38 5.54
N PHE A 133 -9.51 11.09 5.45
CA PHE A 133 -8.59 10.38 6.34
C PHE A 133 -7.33 9.96 5.58
N ALA A 134 -6.23 9.89 6.30
CA ALA A 134 -4.97 9.35 5.81
C ALA A 134 -4.55 8.14 6.65
N ASN A 135 -4.03 7.07 6.03
CA ASN A 135 -3.65 5.85 6.75
C ASN A 135 -2.46 6.02 7.71
N SER A 136 -1.84 7.20 7.74
CA SER A 136 -0.75 7.54 8.66
C SER A 136 -0.55 9.05 8.77
N ARG A 137 0.15 9.48 9.82
CA ARG A 137 0.58 10.88 9.98
C ARG A 137 1.47 11.34 8.82
N ASN A 138 2.30 10.45 8.29
CA ASN A 138 3.17 10.75 7.15
C ASN A 138 2.37 11.04 5.87
N VAL A 139 1.33 10.25 5.59
CA VAL A 139 0.43 10.50 4.44
C VAL A 139 -0.38 11.79 4.65
N SER A 140 -0.87 12.05 5.87
CA SER A 140 -1.52 13.30 6.21
C SER A 140 -0.61 14.51 5.98
N ALA A 141 0.65 14.45 6.44
CA ALA A 141 1.64 15.51 6.22
C ALA A 141 1.95 15.72 4.73
N ARG A 142 2.01 14.66 3.92
CA ARG A 142 2.18 14.78 2.46
C ARG A 142 1.00 15.45 1.78
N LEU A 143 -0.23 15.10 2.14
CA LEU A 143 -1.43 15.77 1.63
C LEU A 143 -1.43 17.26 1.98
N SER A 144 -1.06 17.61 3.20
CA SER A 144 -0.92 19.01 3.58
C SER A 144 0.18 19.72 2.78
N ARG A 145 1.34 19.09 2.62
CA ARG A 145 2.49 19.69 1.91
C ARG A 145 2.22 19.91 0.42
N PHE A 146 1.67 18.92 -0.26
CA PHE A 146 1.59 18.91 -1.73
C PHE A 146 0.22 19.36 -2.26
N ASN A 147 -0.84 19.13 -1.49
CA ASN A 147 -2.21 19.41 -1.92
C ASN A 147 -2.88 20.52 -1.09
N GLY A 148 -2.25 20.99 -0.01
CA GLY A 148 -2.87 21.97 0.90
C GLY A 148 -4.08 21.42 1.66
N LEU A 149 -4.29 20.11 1.70
CA LEU A 149 -5.46 19.46 2.28
C LEU A 149 -5.18 18.90 3.67
N ALA A 150 -6.07 19.16 4.61
CA ALA A 150 -6.04 18.57 5.94
C ALA A 150 -6.71 17.20 5.91
N ALA A 151 -5.99 16.14 6.31
CA ALA A 151 -6.51 14.79 6.45
C ALA A 151 -6.27 14.29 7.87
N GLU A 152 -7.30 13.68 8.47
CA GLU A 152 -7.20 13.09 9.81
C GLU A 152 -6.42 11.77 9.73
N PRO A 153 -5.32 11.59 10.50
CA PRO A 153 -4.62 10.32 10.54
C PRO A 153 -5.48 9.21 11.17
N LEU A 154 -5.77 8.18 10.40
CA LEU A 154 -6.52 7.00 10.83
C LEU A 154 -5.75 5.74 10.40
N TYR A 155 -5.09 5.10 11.36
CA TYR A 155 -4.31 3.90 11.10
C TYR A 155 -5.23 2.70 10.95
N HIS A 156 -5.00 1.86 9.93
CA HIS A 156 -5.68 0.59 9.82
C HIS A 156 -5.00 -0.46 10.72
N PRO A 157 -5.74 -1.37 11.34
CA PRO A 157 -5.15 -2.43 12.15
C PRO A 157 -4.35 -3.38 11.25
N PRO A 158 -3.26 -3.98 11.76
CA PRO A 158 -2.55 -5.02 11.03
C PRO A 158 -3.43 -6.27 10.89
N PRO A 159 -3.34 -7.02 9.78
CA PRO A 159 -4.22 -8.15 9.49
C PRO A 159 -4.07 -9.30 10.50
N LEU A 160 -2.91 -9.40 11.13
CA LEU A 160 -2.57 -10.47 12.09
C LEU A 160 -2.50 -9.97 13.54
N ALA A 161 -3.20 -8.87 13.87
CA ALA A 161 -3.08 -8.22 15.20
C ALA A 161 -3.43 -9.13 16.38
N GLY A 162 -4.38 -10.06 16.24
CA GLY A 162 -4.82 -10.94 17.32
C GLY A 162 -3.80 -12.00 17.75
N PRO A 163 -3.15 -12.72 16.82
CA PRO A 163 -2.28 -13.84 17.14
C PRO A 163 -0.82 -13.47 17.44
N PHE A 164 -0.44 -12.19 17.45
CA PHE A 164 0.92 -11.79 17.84
C PHE A 164 1.22 -12.17 19.29
N ARG A 165 2.37 -12.82 19.49
CA ARG A 165 2.90 -13.22 20.79
C ARG A 165 4.41 -13.09 20.80
N GLN A 166 5.01 -12.98 21.97
CA GLN A 166 6.43 -13.10 22.16
C GLN A 166 6.79 -14.55 22.43
N GLY A 167 7.79 -15.06 21.73
CA GLY A 167 8.40 -16.38 21.93
C GLY A 167 9.82 -16.26 22.45
N GLU A 168 10.60 -17.35 22.32
CA GLU A 168 12.03 -17.36 22.62
C GLU A 168 12.81 -16.56 21.57
N ALA A 169 13.66 -15.64 22.01
CA ALA A 169 14.47 -14.85 21.11
C ALA A 169 15.59 -15.70 20.49
N LEU A 170 15.51 -15.96 19.21
CA LEU A 170 16.52 -16.64 18.42
C LEU A 170 17.42 -15.62 17.69
N ASN A 171 18.65 -16.03 17.36
CA ASN A 171 19.67 -15.13 16.81
C ASN A 171 19.42 -14.74 15.35
N TYR A 172 18.25 -14.17 15.05
CA TYR A 172 17.96 -13.60 13.74
C TYR A 172 17.16 -12.31 13.82
N VAL A 173 17.30 -11.47 12.80
CA VAL A 173 16.43 -10.32 12.50
C VAL A 173 15.53 -10.69 11.33
N PHE A 174 14.32 -10.17 11.31
CA PHE A 174 13.28 -10.53 10.35
C PHE A 174 12.84 -9.34 9.51
N MET A 175 12.81 -9.49 8.18
CA MET A 175 12.37 -8.48 7.23
C MET A 175 11.30 -9.02 6.28
N PRO A 176 10.03 -9.04 6.69
CA PRO A 176 8.92 -9.47 5.85
C PRO A 176 8.45 -8.35 4.93
N SER A 177 8.88 -8.36 3.70
CA SER A 177 8.38 -7.40 2.71
C SER A 177 8.59 -7.91 1.29
N ARG A 178 7.79 -7.38 0.34
CA ARG A 178 8.07 -7.61 -1.08
C ARG A 178 9.47 -7.09 -1.43
N MET A 179 10.19 -7.80 -2.28
CA MET A 179 11.54 -7.44 -2.70
C MET A 179 11.47 -6.41 -3.84
N GLU A 180 11.40 -5.15 -3.44
CA GLU A 180 11.23 -3.98 -4.31
C GLU A 180 12.20 -2.88 -3.91
N THR A 181 12.59 -2.02 -4.86
CA THR A 181 13.56 -0.93 -4.63
C THR A 181 13.22 -0.09 -3.41
N LEU A 182 11.96 0.29 -3.24
CA LEU A 182 11.51 1.10 -2.11
C LEU A 182 11.54 0.38 -0.75
N LYS A 183 11.72 -0.94 -0.75
CA LYS A 183 11.83 -1.75 0.48
C LYS A 183 13.27 -1.91 0.97
N ARG A 184 14.25 -1.53 0.12
CA ARG A 184 15.65 -1.34 0.49
C ARG A 184 16.35 -2.60 1.05
N GLN A 185 15.97 -3.82 0.60
CA GLN A 185 16.68 -5.04 0.98
C GLN A 185 18.18 -4.96 0.67
N GLY A 186 18.56 -4.31 -0.43
CA GLY A 186 19.97 -4.10 -0.78
C GLY A 186 20.79 -3.44 0.33
N LEU A 187 20.18 -2.48 1.08
CA LEU A 187 20.86 -1.87 2.23
C LEU A 187 21.12 -2.87 3.36
N VAL A 188 20.19 -3.80 3.58
CA VAL A 188 20.37 -4.88 4.58
C VAL A 188 21.45 -5.87 4.13
N LEU A 189 21.49 -6.21 2.84
CA LEU A 189 22.53 -7.08 2.28
C LEU A 189 23.93 -6.44 2.40
N GLU A 190 24.06 -5.16 2.10
CA GLU A 190 25.32 -4.43 2.30
C GLU A 190 25.72 -4.39 3.79
N ALA A 191 24.77 -4.16 4.69
CA ALA A 191 25.04 -4.20 6.12
C ALA A 191 25.48 -5.59 6.59
N ALA A 192 24.88 -6.66 6.03
CA ALA A 192 25.23 -8.05 6.38
C ALA A 192 26.70 -8.41 6.07
N ARG A 193 27.32 -7.77 5.08
CA ARG A 193 28.77 -7.92 4.80
C ARG A 193 29.64 -7.43 5.94
N LEU A 194 29.15 -6.46 6.71
CA LEU A 194 29.90 -5.79 7.77
C LEU A 194 29.59 -6.33 9.18
N TRP A 195 28.60 -7.19 9.33
CA TRP A 195 28.20 -7.70 10.63
C TRP A 195 29.29 -8.54 11.27
N ARG A 196 29.53 -8.28 12.56
CA ARG A 196 30.45 -9.05 13.39
C ARG A 196 29.73 -9.98 14.35
N ALA A 197 28.45 -9.68 14.63
CA ALA A 197 27.64 -10.51 15.51
C ALA A 197 27.13 -11.77 14.77
N PRO A 198 26.94 -12.90 15.46
CA PRO A 198 26.42 -14.14 14.90
C PRO A 198 24.89 -14.05 14.75
N VAL A 199 24.42 -13.11 13.94
CA VAL A 199 23.00 -12.88 13.68
C VAL A 199 22.69 -13.15 12.22
N THR A 200 21.64 -13.90 11.97
CA THR A 200 21.12 -14.15 10.61
C THR A 200 20.03 -13.12 10.26
N CYS A 201 19.93 -12.72 9.01
CA CYS A 201 18.79 -11.97 8.50
C CYS A 201 17.86 -12.90 7.71
N VAL A 202 16.60 -12.93 8.07
CA VAL A 202 15.56 -13.64 7.32
C VAL A 202 14.76 -12.63 6.52
N LEU A 203 14.94 -12.63 5.20
CA LEU A 203 14.17 -11.84 4.23
C LEU A 203 12.99 -12.70 3.76
N ALA A 204 11.75 -12.27 3.96
CA ALA A 204 10.59 -13.04 3.56
C ALA A 204 9.71 -12.28 2.55
N GLY A 205 9.56 -12.85 1.35
CA GLY A 205 8.70 -12.33 0.29
C GLY A 205 9.28 -12.52 -1.11
N ARG A 206 8.46 -12.18 -2.09
CA ARG A 206 8.80 -12.16 -3.52
C ARG A 206 8.80 -10.72 -4.04
N GLY A 207 9.30 -10.51 -5.24
CA GLY A 207 9.28 -9.21 -5.91
C GLY A 207 10.31 -9.11 -7.02
N GLY A 208 10.35 -7.97 -7.70
CA GLY A 208 11.22 -7.75 -8.86
C GLY A 208 12.72 -7.85 -8.56
N LEU A 209 13.13 -7.65 -7.29
CA LEU A 209 14.53 -7.74 -6.88
C LEU A 209 14.94 -9.11 -6.31
N LEU A 210 14.08 -10.12 -6.35
CA LEU A 210 14.38 -11.43 -5.77
C LEU A 210 15.68 -12.03 -6.31
N GLU A 211 15.79 -12.16 -7.61
CA GLU A 211 16.96 -12.77 -8.27
C GLU A 211 18.23 -11.91 -8.12
N THR A 212 18.08 -10.59 -8.11
CA THR A 212 19.18 -9.66 -7.82
C THR A 212 19.70 -9.85 -6.42
N ASN A 213 18.83 -9.99 -5.42
CA ASN A 213 19.21 -10.22 -4.03
C ASN A 213 19.88 -11.59 -3.84
N LYS A 214 19.37 -12.65 -4.48
CA LYS A 214 20.01 -13.99 -4.48
C LYS A 214 21.42 -13.96 -5.06
N ARG A 215 21.58 -13.28 -6.19
CA ARG A 215 22.88 -13.11 -6.84
C ARG A 215 23.86 -12.39 -5.91
N PHE A 216 23.43 -11.29 -5.31
CA PHE A 216 24.26 -10.53 -4.36
C PHE A 216 24.73 -11.40 -3.17
N ILE A 217 23.83 -12.21 -2.60
CA ILE A 217 24.13 -13.13 -1.50
C ILE A 217 25.22 -14.14 -1.93
N ALA A 218 25.09 -14.70 -3.13
CA ALA A 218 26.06 -15.67 -3.67
C ALA A 218 27.43 -15.00 -3.98
N GLU A 219 27.45 -13.84 -4.61
CA GLU A 219 28.66 -13.11 -4.98
C GLU A 219 29.49 -12.65 -3.76
N HIS A 220 28.83 -12.43 -2.63
CA HIS A 220 29.49 -11.97 -1.39
C HIS A 220 29.57 -13.01 -0.28
N ASP A 221 29.28 -14.28 -0.59
CA ASP A 221 29.33 -15.40 0.36
C ASP A 221 28.53 -15.17 1.65
N LEU A 222 27.30 -14.63 1.48
CA LEU A 222 26.43 -14.28 2.60
C LEU A 222 25.43 -15.40 2.98
N GLY A 223 25.53 -16.59 2.39
CA GLY A 223 24.55 -17.66 2.57
C GLY A 223 24.33 -18.12 4.03
N GLU A 224 25.34 -18.00 4.90
CA GLU A 224 25.20 -18.27 6.33
C GLU A 224 24.61 -17.08 7.13
N ARG A 225 24.59 -15.89 6.54
CA ARG A 225 24.14 -14.66 7.20
C ARG A 225 22.78 -14.18 6.76
N VAL A 226 22.35 -14.56 5.54
CA VAL A 226 21.08 -14.09 4.96
C VAL A 226 20.34 -15.28 4.36
N VAL A 227 19.11 -15.48 4.81
CA VAL A 227 18.19 -16.49 4.30
C VAL A 227 17.03 -15.80 3.61
N ILE A 228 16.66 -16.26 2.41
CA ILE A 228 15.47 -15.79 1.68
C ILE A 228 14.37 -16.85 1.77
N LEU A 229 13.21 -16.45 2.28
CA LEU A 229 11.97 -17.21 2.26
C LEU A 229 11.03 -16.60 1.22
N GLU A 230 10.93 -17.22 0.06
CA GLU A 230 10.08 -16.72 -1.03
C GLU A 230 8.60 -16.83 -0.70
N ASP A 231 8.21 -17.96 -0.13
CA ASP A 231 6.87 -18.23 0.37
C ASP A 231 6.93 -18.35 1.89
N CYS A 232 6.21 -17.48 2.56
CA CYS A 232 6.13 -17.44 4.01
C CYS A 232 4.66 -17.32 4.42
N PRO A 233 3.97 -18.46 4.64
CA PRO A 233 2.59 -18.47 5.11
C PRO A 233 2.43 -17.69 6.41
N ASP A 234 1.21 -17.19 6.69
CA ASP A 234 0.96 -16.36 7.86
C ASP A 234 1.32 -17.04 9.18
N ALA A 235 1.10 -18.35 9.31
CA ALA A 235 1.50 -19.10 10.51
C ALA A 235 3.02 -19.10 10.72
N GLU A 236 3.81 -19.29 9.66
CA GLU A 236 5.27 -19.23 9.70
C GLU A 236 5.74 -17.79 9.95
N LYS A 237 5.13 -16.83 9.30
CA LYS A 237 5.43 -15.41 9.53
C LYS A 237 5.20 -15.00 10.98
N LEU A 238 4.12 -15.46 11.61
CA LEU A 238 3.83 -15.23 13.03
C LEU A 238 4.88 -15.88 13.94
N ALA A 239 5.33 -17.08 13.61
CA ALA A 239 6.41 -17.75 14.35
C ALA A 239 7.73 -16.98 14.21
N LEU A 240 8.05 -16.48 13.01
CA LEU A 240 9.24 -15.66 12.77
C LEU A 240 9.17 -14.31 13.51
N TYR A 241 8.01 -13.65 13.54
CA TYR A 241 7.82 -12.45 14.37
C TYR A 241 7.99 -12.73 15.86
N ALA A 242 7.44 -13.88 16.34
CA ALA A 242 7.47 -14.21 17.76
C ALA A 242 8.89 -14.46 18.30
N ASN A 243 9.79 -14.97 17.46
CA ASN A 243 11.10 -15.48 17.89
C ASN A 243 12.29 -14.66 17.36
N CYS A 244 12.07 -13.58 16.59
CA CYS A 244 13.19 -12.76 16.12
C CYS A 244 13.72 -11.82 17.22
N LEU A 245 15.01 -11.44 17.08
CA LEU A 245 15.61 -10.37 17.90
C LEU A 245 14.99 -9.00 17.60
N GLY A 246 14.54 -8.82 16.37
CA GLY A 246 13.93 -7.56 15.92
C GLY A 246 13.44 -7.66 14.49
N VAL A 247 12.58 -6.73 14.12
CA VAL A 247 12.03 -6.61 12.76
C VAL A 247 12.71 -5.44 12.05
N LEU A 248 13.17 -5.66 10.83
CA LEU A 248 13.67 -4.62 9.94
C LEU A 248 12.53 -4.13 9.04
N TYR A 249 12.40 -2.79 8.92
CA TYR A 249 11.30 -2.18 8.17
C TYR A 249 11.76 -0.97 7.37
#